data_001b55b5a46d367bd89ceeeaebe84bb8
#
_entry.id   001b55b5a46d367bd89ceeeaebe84bb8
#
_cell.length_a   1.000
_cell.length_b   1.000
_cell.length_c   1.000
_cell.angle_alpha   90.00
_cell.angle_beta   90.00
_cell.angle_gamma   90.00
#
_symmetry.space_group_name_H-M   'P 1'
#
loop_
_entity.id
_entity.type
_entity.pdbx_description
1 polymer ?
#
loop_
_entity_poly.entity_id
_entity_poly.type
_entity_poly.pdbx_seq_one_letter_code
_entity_poly.pdbx_strand_id
1 'polypeptide(L)'
;MFIHTLRGFPQKIILRENRIISHTDASIRSNRGGIGFVSRNANEEARIFSARVHETKDINRLELSAIFTSIAMADPDLDTLIFTDSQTSISNIVTKMKRTKYDKLSKFVLQLSKERNGHVYVSKVKAHSGDPGNDEADRLAKQGTMSDKIIVLPDEFSSIDEWFKHHDMKFM
;
A
#
# COMPACT_ATOMS: atom_id res chain seq x y z
N MET A 1 -3.57 2.68 -19.39
CA MET A 1 -3.37 2.53 -17.93
C MET A 1 -3.02 3.89 -17.35
N PHE A 2 -3.78 4.33 -16.38
CA PHE A 2 -3.49 5.60 -15.69
C PHE A 2 -2.58 5.32 -14.51
N ILE A 3 -1.42 5.99 -14.50
CA ILE A 3 -0.48 5.95 -13.40
C ILE A 3 -0.48 7.30 -12.72
N HIS A 4 -0.70 7.30 -11.41
CA HIS A 4 -0.74 8.51 -10.59
C HIS A 4 0.56 8.65 -9.81
N THR A 5 1.17 9.83 -9.90
CA THR A 5 2.31 10.16 -9.03
C THR A 5 1.80 10.72 -7.70
N LEU A 6 2.41 10.30 -6.60
CA LEU A 6 2.08 10.80 -5.27
C LEU A 6 2.92 12.02 -4.86
N ARG A 7 3.76 12.53 -5.75
CA ARG A 7 4.68 13.63 -5.48
C ARG A 7 4.39 14.91 -6.28
N GLY A 8 3.15 15.21 -6.56
CA GLY A 8 2.82 16.45 -7.29
C GLY A 8 2.47 16.22 -8.76
N PHE A 9 2.84 17.12 -9.66
CA PHE A 9 2.28 17.22 -10.99
C PHE A 9 2.40 15.96 -11.86
N PRO A 10 1.38 15.64 -12.69
CA PRO A 10 1.46 14.55 -13.64
C PRO A 10 2.58 14.87 -14.66
N GLN A 11 3.69 14.18 -14.52
CA GLN A 11 4.76 14.18 -15.50
C GLN A 11 4.77 12.85 -16.24
N LYS A 12 5.37 12.86 -17.43
CA LYS A 12 5.64 11.59 -18.12
C LYS A 12 6.42 10.68 -17.18
N ILE A 13 5.81 9.57 -16.80
CA ILE A 13 6.37 8.66 -15.81
C ILE A 13 7.38 7.77 -16.51
N ILE A 14 8.64 7.89 -16.11
CA ILE A 14 9.70 6.96 -16.49
C ILE A 14 10.18 6.33 -15.20
N LEU A 15 9.84 5.04 -15.01
CA LEU A 15 10.40 4.27 -13.92
C LEU A 15 11.88 4.03 -14.20
N ARG A 16 12.72 4.29 -13.20
CA ARG A 16 14.13 3.93 -13.28
C ARG A 16 14.27 2.40 -13.37
N GLU A 17 15.35 1.95 -13.96
CA GLU A 17 15.62 0.51 -14.14
C GLU A 17 15.58 -0.24 -12.79
N ASN A 18 16.23 0.30 -11.77
CA ASN A 18 16.20 -0.25 -10.43
C ASN A 18 14.96 0.26 -9.68
N ARG A 19 13.93 -0.55 -9.65
CA ARG A 19 12.60 -0.19 -9.14
C ARG A 19 11.94 -1.33 -8.41
N ILE A 20 10.89 -0.99 -7.67
CA ILE A 20 10.00 -1.97 -7.02
C ILE A 20 8.62 -1.87 -7.66
N ILE A 21 8.05 -3.00 -8.00
CA ILE A 21 6.66 -3.13 -8.42
C ILE A 21 5.92 -3.95 -7.38
N SER A 22 4.86 -3.38 -6.81
CA SER A 22 4.09 -3.99 -5.74
C SER A 22 2.63 -4.14 -6.15
N HIS A 23 2.02 -5.26 -5.79
CA HIS A 23 0.57 -5.45 -5.86
C HIS A 23 0.05 -5.56 -4.44
N THR A 24 -0.98 -4.78 -4.11
CA THR A 24 -1.55 -4.71 -2.76
C THR A 24 -3.02 -5.06 -2.79
N ASP A 25 -3.51 -5.65 -1.71
CA ASP A 25 -4.93 -5.95 -1.54
C ASP A 25 -5.31 -6.00 -0.06
N ALA A 26 -6.61 -6.02 0.19
CA ALA A 26 -7.19 -6.14 1.52
C ALA A 26 -8.39 -7.08 1.48
N SER A 27 -8.70 -7.67 2.62
CA SER A 27 -9.82 -8.60 2.75
C SER A 27 -10.44 -8.52 4.14
N ILE A 28 -11.73 -8.83 4.23
CA ILE A 28 -12.43 -9.01 5.50
C ILE A 28 -13.02 -10.40 5.50
N ARG A 29 -12.68 -11.21 6.52
CA ARG A 29 -13.25 -12.54 6.74
C ARG A 29 -13.50 -12.76 8.23
N SER A 30 -14.65 -13.30 8.57
CA SER A 30 -14.99 -13.58 9.98
C SER A 30 -14.79 -12.37 10.90
N ASN A 31 -15.21 -11.19 10.46
CA ASN A 31 -15.03 -9.91 11.15
C ASN A 31 -13.57 -9.50 11.39
N ARG A 32 -12.63 -10.04 10.64
CA ARG A 32 -11.20 -9.71 10.73
C ARG A 32 -10.72 -9.09 9.44
N GLY A 33 -10.00 -7.98 9.55
CA GLY A 33 -9.33 -7.33 8.42
C GLY A 33 -7.95 -7.92 8.18
N GLY A 34 -7.63 -8.16 6.92
CA GLY A 34 -6.31 -8.59 6.50
C GLY A 34 -5.79 -7.76 5.36
N ILE A 35 -4.49 -7.60 5.30
CA ILE A 35 -3.80 -6.99 4.16
C ILE A 35 -2.75 -7.93 3.62
N GLY A 36 -2.48 -7.78 2.33
CA GLY A 36 -1.43 -8.52 1.67
C GLY A 36 -0.80 -7.73 0.55
N PHE A 37 0.47 -7.97 0.32
CA PHE A 37 1.12 -7.48 -0.88
C PHE A 37 2.28 -8.39 -1.30
N VAL A 38 2.59 -8.34 -2.58
CA VAL A 38 3.78 -8.91 -3.17
C VAL A 38 4.55 -7.82 -3.87
N SER A 39 5.83 -7.68 -3.55
CA SER A 39 6.73 -6.69 -4.15
C SER A 39 7.86 -7.41 -4.87
N ARG A 40 8.19 -6.93 -6.07
CA ARG A 40 9.30 -7.47 -6.87
C ARG A 40 10.28 -6.36 -7.21
N ASN A 41 11.56 -6.64 -7.05
CA ASN A 41 12.63 -5.75 -7.48
C ASN A 41 12.98 -5.96 -8.97
N ALA A 42 13.97 -5.23 -9.48
CA ALA A 42 14.40 -5.33 -10.88
C ALA A 42 14.94 -6.72 -11.26
N ASN A 43 15.39 -7.49 -10.29
CA ASN A 43 15.87 -8.87 -10.49
C ASN A 43 14.75 -9.92 -10.34
N GLU A 44 13.49 -9.48 -10.30
CA GLU A 44 12.30 -10.33 -10.09
C GLU A 44 12.28 -11.09 -8.76
N GLU A 45 13.12 -10.69 -7.80
CA GLU A 45 13.04 -11.22 -6.45
C GLU A 45 11.82 -10.70 -5.75
N ALA A 46 11.01 -11.62 -5.21
CA ALA A 46 9.74 -11.29 -4.58
C ALA A 46 9.87 -11.19 -3.06
N ARG A 47 9.19 -10.22 -2.50
CA ARG A 47 8.89 -10.14 -1.07
C ARG A 47 7.38 -10.20 -0.89
N ILE A 48 6.93 -11.11 -0.06
CA ILE A 48 5.51 -11.23 0.28
C ILE A 48 5.25 -10.75 1.70
N PHE A 49 4.06 -10.19 1.90
CA PHE A 49 3.60 -9.73 3.20
C PHE A 49 2.13 -10.09 3.38
N SER A 50 1.82 -10.56 4.58
CA SER A 50 0.45 -10.88 4.96
C SER A 50 0.30 -10.62 6.45
N ALA A 51 -0.71 -9.85 6.84
CA ALA A 51 -0.94 -9.51 8.24
C ALA A 51 -2.41 -9.23 8.51
N ARG A 52 -2.83 -9.46 9.75
CA ARG A 52 -4.12 -9.00 10.25
C ARG A 52 -4.00 -7.55 10.70
N VAL A 53 -5.03 -6.77 10.45
CA VAL A 53 -5.10 -5.38 10.92
C VAL A 53 -5.97 -5.31 12.17
N HIS A 54 -5.42 -4.70 13.22
CA HIS A 54 -6.08 -4.60 14.52
C HIS A 54 -7.37 -3.78 14.44
N GLU A 55 -8.46 -4.35 14.93
CA GLU A 55 -9.78 -3.70 15.14
C GLU A 55 -10.39 -2.93 13.96
N THR A 56 -10.05 -3.28 12.72
CA THR A 56 -10.58 -2.58 11.54
C THR A 56 -11.47 -3.47 10.71
N LYS A 57 -12.67 -2.97 10.41
CA LYS A 57 -13.67 -3.63 9.56
C LYS A 57 -14.04 -2.78 8.33
N ASP A 58 -13.33 -1.71 8.07
CA ASP A 58 -13.56 -0.83 6.93
C ASP A 58 -12.60 -1.22 5.81
N ILE A 59 -13.13 -1.79 4.73
CA ILE A 59 -12.30 -2.27 3.61
C ILE A 59 -11.48 -1.14 2.98
N ASN A 60 -11.99 0.07 2.93
CA ASN A 60 -11.27 1.19 2.33
C ASN A 60 -10.07 1.60 3.18
N ARG A 61 -10.19 1.56 4.51
CA ARG A 61 -9.06 1.79 5.42
C ARG A 61 -8.02 0.67 5.29
N LEU A 62 -8.48 -0.57 5.14
CA LEU A 62 -7.59 -1.71 4.94
C LEU A 62 -6.79 -1.61 3.64
N GLU A 63 -7.45 -1.22 2.55
CA GLU A 63 -6.79 -1.01 1.25
C GLU A 63 -5.72 0.08 1.33
N LEU A 64 -6.03 1.22 1.96
CA LEU A 64 -5.06 2.29 2.20
C LEU A 64 -3.90 1.82 3.08
N SER A 65 -4.19 1.00 4.10
CA SER A 65 -3.16 0.43 4.97
C SER A 65 -2.22 -0.52 4.22
N ALA A 66 -2.75 -1.31 3.28
CA ALA A 66 -1.93 -2.17 2.44
C ALA A 66 -0.97 -1.35 1.57
N ILE A 67 -1.46 -0.27 0.97
CA ILE A 67 -0.64 0.67 0.19
C ILE A 67 0.43 1.30 1.09
N PHE A 68 0.06 1.85 2.23
CA PHE A 68 0.99 2.46 3.18
C PHE A 68 2.09 1.48 3.59
N THR A 69 1.72 0.28 3.99
CA THR A 69 2.67 -0.74 4.47
C THR A 69 3.63 -1.17 3.36
N SER A 70 3.13 -1.31 2.14
CA SER A 70 3.97 -1.63 0.98
C SER A 70 5.03 -0.54 0.72
N ILE A 71 4.64 0.74 0.81
CA ILE A 71 5.58 1.86 0.68
C ILE A 71 6.59 1.85 1.84
N ALA A 72 6.10 1.65 3.06
CA ALA A 72 6.93 1.65 4.27
C ALA A 72 8.00 0.57 4.25
N MET A 73 7.72 -0.57 3.65
CA MET A 73 8.63 -1.71 3.57
C MET A 73 9.51 -1.71 2.32
N ALA A 74 9.25 -0.82 1.37
CA ALA A 74 10.08 -0.69 0.17
C ALA A 74 11.32 0.16 0.45
N ASP A 75 12.43 -0.16 -0.21
CA ASP A 75 13.65 0.64 -0.13
C ASP A 75 13.33 2.11 -0.49
N PRO A 76 13.59 3.06 0.43
CA PRO A 76 13.20 4.45 0.22
C PRO A 76 13.96 5.15 -0.91
N ASP A 77 15.05 4.59 -1.39
CA ASP A 77 15.84 5.15 -2.49
C ASP A 77 15.33 4.71 -3.87
N LEU A 78 14.47 3.69 -3.92
CA LEU A 78 13.97 3.14 -5.18
C LEU A 78 12.59 3.68 -5.55
N ASP A 79 12.38 3.87 -6.85
CA ASP A 79 11.04 4.14 -7.36
C ASP A 79 10.14 2.94 -7.10
N THR A 80 8.91 3.19 -6.69
CA THR A 80 7.95 2.14 -6.36
C THR A 80 6.66 2.39 -7.12
N LEU A 81 6.22 1.40 -7.90
CA LEU A 81 4.93 1.39 -8.56
C LEU A 81 4.01 0.42 -7.83
N ILE A 82 2.88 0.92 -7.35
CA ILE A 82 1.88 0.12 -6.63
C ILE A 82 0.67 -0.09 -7.51
N PHE A 83 0.30 -1.34 -7.71
CA PHE A 83 -0.96 -1.74 -8.32
C PHE A 83 -1.97 -2.08 -7.24
N THR A 84 -3.15 -1.50 -7.34
CA THR A 84 -4.29 -1.78 -6.45
C THR A 84 -5.57 -1.88 -7.27
N ASP A 85 -6.51 -2.72 -6.86
CA ASP A 85 -7.84 -2.77 -7.47
C ASP A 85 -8.83 -1.78 -6.83
N SER A 86 -8.39 -1.04 -5.81
CA SER A 86 -9.23 -0.09 -5.07
C SER A 86 -9.23 1.30 -5.70
N GLN A 87 -10.25 1.61 -6.51
CA GLN A 87 -10.46 2.95 -7.05
C GLN A 87 -10.68 3.98 -5.94
N THR A 88 -11.36 3.60 -4.87
CA THR A 88 -11.59 4.47 -3.71
C THR A 88 -10.28 4.91 -3.06
N SER A 89 -9.33 3.98 -2.89
CA SER A 89 -8.02 4.31 -2.34
C SER A 89 -7.26 5.30 -3.23
N ILE A 90 -7.23 5.06 -4.54
CA ILE A 90 -6.59 5.96 -5.50
C ILE A 90 -7.22 7.36 -5.41
N SER A 91 -8.54 7.43 -5.42
CA SER A 91 -9.26 8.71 -5.33
C SER A 91 -8.95 9.44 -4.03
N ASN A 92 -8.89 8.75 -2.91
CA ASN A 92 -8.58 9.37 -1.61
C ASN A 92 -7.14 9.89 -1.55
N ILE A 93 -6.19 9.23 -2.21
CA ILE A 93 -4.79 9.67 -2.23
C ILE A 93 -4.58 10.81 -3.22
N VAL A 94 -5.17 10.72 -4.40
CA VAL A 94 -4.89 11.62 -5.54
C VAL A 94 -5.74 12.89 -5.50
N THR A 95 -7.03 12.77 -5.15
CA THR A 95 -7.91 13.93 -5.09
C THR A 95 -7.86 14.59 -3.72
N LYS A 96 -7.07 15.63 -3.60
CA LYS A 96 -6.97 16.47 -2.39
C LYS A 96 -8.26 17.27 -2.10
N MET A 97 -9.35 17.03 -2.81
CA MET A 97 -10.49 17.95 -2.88
C MET A 97 -11.63 17.67 -1.91
N LYS A 98 -11.65 16.54 -1.21
CA LYS A 98 -12.73 16.25 -0.26
C LYS A 98 -12.17 15.70 1.04
N ARG A 99 -12.51 16.36 2.14
CA ARG A 99 -12.30 15.79 3.48
C ARG A 99 -13.21 14.57 3.63
N THR A 100 -12.62 13.41 3.79
CA THR A 100 -13.31 12.16 4.04
C THR A 100 -12.84 11.58 5.37
N LYS A 101 -13.54 10.56 5.86
CA LYS A 101 -13.09 9.82 7.05
C LYS A 101 -11.71 9.14 6.85
N TYR A 102 -11.22 9.06 5.61
CA TYR A 102 -9.92 8.48 5.28
C TYR A 102 -8.82 9.54 5.14
N ASP A 103 -9.12 10.79 5.41
CA ASP A 103 -8.23 11.92 5.13
C ASP A 103 -6.90 11.82 5.88
N LYS A 104 -6.91 11.47 7.16
CA LYS A 104 -5.70 11.31 7.96
C LYS A 104 -4.80 10.19 7.42
N LEU A 105 -5.37 9.04 7.09
CA LEU A 105 -4.63 7.91 6.54
C LEU A 105 -4.05 8.22 5.16
N SER A 106 -4.84 8.86 4.30
CA SER A 106 -4.37 9.32 2.98
C SER A 106 -3.22 10.33 3.09
N LYS A 107 -3.29 11.25 4.06
CA LYS A 107 -2.20 12.19 4.32
C LYS A 107 -0.92 11.49 4.77
N PHE A 108 -1.02 10.45 5.56
CA PHE A 108 0.15 9.66 5.95
C PHE A 108 0.77 8.92 4.75
N VAL A 109 -0.04 8.39 3.84
CA VAL A 109 0.46 7.81 2.59
C VAL A 109 1.24 8.84 1.78
N LEU A 110 0.69 10.04 1.61
CA LEU A 110 1.35 11.14 0.88
C LEU A 110 2.62 11.61 1.57
N GLN A 111 2.59 11.78 2.89
CA GLN A 111 3.75 12.19 3.68
C GLN A 111 4.88 11.17 3.55
N LEU A 112 4.58 9.89 3.72
CA LEU A 112 5.56 8.82 3.57
C LEU A 112 6.20 8.82 2.19
N SER A 113 5.39 9.04 1.15
CA SER A 113 5.88 9.14 -0.23
C SER A 113 6.81 10.32 -0.44
N LYS A 114 6.53 11.46 0.20
CA LYS A 114 7.35 12.68 0.07
C LYS A 114 8.68 12.60 0.82
N GLU A 115 8.75 11.82 1.88
CA GLU A 115 9.95 11.69 2.72
C GLU A 115 11.00 10.75 2.12
N ARG A 116 10.72 10.14 0.96
CA ARG A 116 11.60 9.20 0.27
C ARG A 116 12.40 9.89 -0.84
N ASN A 117 13.55 9.32 -1.18
CA ASN A 117 14.31 9.71 -2.37
C ASN A 117 13.66 9.19 -3.65
N GLY A 118 13.18 7.95 -3.63
CA GLY A 118 12.46 7.34 -4.74
C GLY A 118 11.04 7.88 -4.89
N HIS A 119 10.54 7.91 -6.12
CA HIS A 119 9.16 8.32 -6.41
C HIS A 119 8.20 7.16 -6.17
N VAL A 120 6.97 7.49 -5.75
CA VAL A 120 5.90 6.51 -5.60
C VAL A 120 4.82 6.80 -6.63
N TYR A 121 4.39 5.75 -7.31
CA TYR A 121 3.32 5.78 -8.31
C TYR A 121 2.26 4.75 -7.94
N VAL A 122 1.01 5.06 -8.21
CA VAL A 122 -0.11 4.16 -7.99
C VAL A 122 -0.90 4.00 -9.27
N SER A 123 -1.26 2.78 -9.61
CA SER A 123 -2.10 2.45 -10.76
C SER A 123 -3.16 1.46 -10.39
N LYS A 124 -4.32 1.58 -11.05
CA LYS A 124 -5.40 0.63 -10.85
C LYS A 124 -5.17 -0.62 -11.69
N VAL A 125 -5.41 -1.79 -11.07
CA VAL A 125 -5.58 -3.06 -11.75
C VAL A 125 -7.03 -3.52 -11.61
N LYS A 126 -7.57 -4.15 -12.63
CA LYS A 126 -8.94 -4.67 -12.58
C LYS A 126 -9.00 -5.90 -11.68
N ALA A 127 -9.91 -5.89 -10.71
CA ALA A 127 -10.12 -7.03 -9.81
C ALA A 127 -10.54 -8.27 -10.59
N HIS A 128 -10.02 -9.44 -10.19
CA HIS A 128 -10.37 -10.74 -10.78
C HIS A 128 -10.20 -10.82 -12.30
N SER A 129 -9.22 -10.09 -12.83
CA SER A 129 -8.95 -10.05 -14.28
C SER A 129 -7.89 -11.05 -14.74
N GLY A 130 -7.40 -11.90 -13.84
CA GLY A 130 -6.33 -12.86 -14.14
C GLY A 130 -4.92 -12.28 -14.05
N ASP A 131 -4.76 -11.08 -13.48
CA ASP A 131 -3.45 -10.51 -13.18
C ASP A 131 -2.78 -11.31 -12.06
N PRO A 132 -1.63 -11.96 -12.31
CA PRO A 132 -1.02 -12.84 -11.30
C PRO A 132 -0.61 -12.12 -10.02
N GLY A 133 -0.14 -10.87 -10.12
CA GLY A 133 0.24 -10.08 -8.95
C GLY A 133 -0.96 -9.71 -8.10
N ASN A 134 -2.06 -9.30 -8.73
CA ASN A 134 -3.30 -8.98 -8.03
C ASN A 134 -3.90 -10.23 -7.37
N ASP A 135 -3.87 -11.36 -8.05
CA ASP A 135 -4.38 -12.63 -7.50
C ASP A 135 -3.56 -13.09 -6.29
N GLU A 136 -2.24 -12.92 -6.34
CA GLU A 136 -1.37 -13.23 -5.20
C GLU A 136 -1.61 -12.30 -4.02
N ALA A 137 -1.76 -11.00 -4.26
CA ALA A 137 -2.09 -10.03 -3.21
C ALA A 137 -3.43 -10.34 -2.56
N ASP A 138 -4.45 -10.71 -3.34
CA ASP A 138 -5.75 -11.16 -2.83
C ASP A 138 -5.61 -12.37 -1.92
N ARG A 139 -4.86 -13.38 -2.34
CA ARG A 139 -4.60 -14.58 -1.54
C ARG A 139 -3.90 -14.23 -0.22
N LEU A 140 -2.88 -13.36 -0.27
CA LEU A 140 -2.15 -12.93 0.91
C LEU A 140 -3.02 -12.11 1.87
N ALA A 141 -3.89 -11.24 1.35
CA ALA A 141 -4.84 -10.48 2.16
C ALA A 141 -5.83 -11.40 2.89
N LYS A 142 -6.33 -12.42 2.20
CA LYS A 142 -7.20 -13.43 2.81
C LYS A 142 -6.49 -14.22 3.91
N GLN A 143 -5.26 -14.65 3.67
CA GLN A 143 -4.42 -15.28 4.69
C GLN A 143 -4.19 -14.34 5.88
N GLY A 144 -4.02 -13.05 5.60
CA GLY A 144 -3.80 -12.03 6.61
C GLY A 144 -4.91 -11.96 7.65
N THR A 145 -6.15 -12.21 7.26
CA THR A 145 -7.29 -12.20 8.20
C THR A 145 -7.14 -13.23 9.33
N MET A 146 -6.34 -14.27 9.12
CA MET A 146 -6.10 -15.34 10.09
C MET A 146 -4.67 -15.36 10.62
N SER A 147 -3.87 -14.36 10.28
CA SER A 147 -2.46 -14.30 10.67
C SER A 147 -2.28 -13.94 12.15
N ASP A 148 -1.24 -14.48 12.76
CA ASP A 148 -0.76 -14.05 14.07
C ASP A 148 0.05 -12.76 14.01
N LYS A 149 0.54 -12.39 12.82
CA LYS A 149 1.15 -11.09 12.59
C LYS A 149 0.06 -10.03 12.55
N ILE A 150 0.14 -9.06 13.46
CA ILE A 150 -0.87 -8.00 13.59
C ILE A 150 -0.20 -6.65 13.37
N ILE A 151 -0.81 -5.83 12.54
CA ILE A 151 -0.43 -4.44 12.37
C ILE A 151 -1.55 -3.52 12.84
N VAL A 152 -1.16 -2.32 13.24
CA VAL A 152 -2.07 -1.24 13.62
C VAL A 152 -2.08 -0.20 12.50
N LEU A 153 -3.24 0.39 12.23
CA LEU A 153 -3.37 1.41 11.19
C LEU A 153 -2.51 2.63 11.50
N PRO A 154 -1.85 3.22 10.49
CA PRO A 154 -0.98 4.37 10.69
C PRO A 154 -1.65 5.58 11.34
N ASP A 155 -2.92 5.82 11.03
CA ASP A 155 -3.68 6.95 11.54
C ASP A 155 -4.07 6.83 13.02
N GLU A 156 -3.78 5.70 13.67
CA GLU A 156 -3.89 5.54 15.13
C GLU A 156 -2.67 6.08 15.88
N PHE A 157 -1.64 6.47 15.14
CA PHE A 157 -0.43 7.08 15.71
C PHE A 157 -0.40 8.58 15.43
N SER A 158 0.35 9.33 16.24
CA SER A 158 0.52 10.77 16.02
C SER A 158 1.53 11.09 14.93
N SER A 159 2.41 10.15 14.60
CA SER A 159 3.41 10.31 13.54
C SER A 159 3.74 8.99 12.86
N ILE A 160 4.32 9.09 11.67
CA ILE A 160 4.84 7.93 10.93
C ILE A 160 5.97 7.25 11.70
N ASP A 161 6.82 8.03 12.36
CA ASP A 161 7.93 7.49 13.15
C ASP A 161 7.45 6.60 14.29
N GLU A 162 6.36 6.96 14.95
CA GLU A 162 5.75 6.13 16.00
C GLU A 162 5.22 4.82 15.42
N TRP A 163 4.62 4.84 14.25
CA TRP A 163 4.17 3.63 13.57
C TRP A 163 5.34 2.69 13.28
N PHE A 164 6.45 3.22 12.76
CA PHE A 164 7.66 2.42 12.50
C PHE A 164 8.23 1.81 13.78
N LYS A 165 8.33 2.58 14.84
CA LYS A 165 8.83 2.10 16.14
C LYS A 165 7.97 0.98 16.70
N HIS A 166 6.65 1.11 16.58
CA HIS A 166 5.72 0.09 17.06
C HIS A 166 5.87 -1.23 16.32
N HIS A 167 6.12 -1.20 15.03
CA HIS A 167 6.16 -2.38 14.19
C HIS A 167 7.57 -2.94 13.96
N ASP A 168 8.61 -2.20 14.29
CA ASP A 168 10.02 -2.58 14.06
C ASP A 168 10.25 -3.11 12.64
N MET A 169 9.73 -2.40 11.65
CA MET A 169 9.80 -2.81 10.25
C MET A 169 11.12 -2.42 9.60
N LYS A 170 11.67 -3.33 8.78
CA LYS A 170 12.87 -3.10 7.98
C LYS A 170 12.51 -2.82 6.53
N PHE A 171 13.25 -1.95 5.89
CA PHE A 171 13.09 -1.65 4.47
C PHE A 171 13.62 -2.80 3.59
N MET A 172 13.01 -2.93 2.41
CA MET A 172 13.49 -3.82 1.37
C MET A 172 14.78 -3.33 0.76
#